data_4372d5fa48e37fe68e5bc3f26f67e772
#
_entry.id   4372d5fa48e37fe68e5bc3f26f67e772
#
_cell.length_a   1.000
_cell.length_b   1.000
_cell.length_c   1.000
_cell.angle_alpha   90.00
_cell.angle_beta   90.00
_cell.angle_gamma   90.00
#
_symmetry.space_group_name_H-M   'P 1'
#
loop_
_entity.id
_entity.type
_entity.pdbx_description
1 polymer ?
#
loop_
_entity_poly.entity_id
_entity_poly.type
_entity_poly.pdbx_seq_one_letter_code
_entity_poly.pdbx_strand_id
1 'polypeptide(L)'
;MYPRKEKKMTPITLLFVPAKAKPLSHLPIQSAESYILDLEDSIEPADKPHALTRVTTFLTQYAGDQQIYVRLNQSTLEKEAKHLDQFPTTGFMIPKFENVDNFSQDTLDIWKRHKIIALIETPRGIVDIDKIAACDWIDAIALGAEDYTAAMNMENSIQTLAFAKSRLVTYAKAYGKKVYDTPSLHLNDEPQLKLETQNAVSLGFDGKLAIHPKQLPIIQSLFRNHNINIEEMKRIVALYEKEGKAVLTIDNWIYEKMHINRMKKIIKEQEE
;
A
#
# COMPACT_ATOMS: atom_id res chain seq x y z
N MET A 1 -4.88 28.85 19.77
CA MET A 1 -5.08 27.40 19.92
C MET A 1 -5.32 26.85 18.51
N TYR A 2 -4.29 26.33 17.83
CA TYR A 2 -4.44 25.80 16.49
C TYR A 2 -5.11 24.43 16.60
N PRO A 3 -6.14 24.09 15.78
CA PRO A 3 -6.72 22.76 15.77
C PRO A 3 -5.64 21.77 15.36
N ARG A 4 -5.41 20.74 16.18
CA ARG A 4 -4.59 19.59 15.81
C ARG A 4 -5.20 19.02 14.53
N LYS A 5 -4.44 19.01 13.42
CA LYS A 5 -4.80 18.22 12.24
C LYS A 5 -4.84 16.76 12.71
N GLU A 6 -6.01 16.16 12.67
CA GLU A 6 -6.14 14.71 12.84
C GLU A 6 -5.16 14.04 11.88
N LYS A 7 -4.28 13.22 12.46
CA LYS A 7 -3.30 12.46 11.67
C LYS A 7 -4.11 11.43 10.89
N LYS A 8 -4.42 11.70 9.61
CA LYS A 8 -5.11 10.72 8.76
C LYS A 8 -4.34 9.41 8.86
N MET A 9 -4.98 8.38 9.39
CA MET A 9 -4.38 7.05 9.49
C MET A 9 -3.96 6.58 8.10
N THR A 10 -2.81 5.92 8.01
CA THR A 10 -2.35 5.30 6.76
C THR A 10 -3.38 4.25 6.34
N PRO A 11 -3.89 4.27 5.10
CA PRO A 11 -4.85 3.28 4.67
C PRO A 11 -4.21 1.88 4.66
N ILE A 12 -4.90 0.92 5.26
CA ILE A 12 -4.52 -0.50 5.27
C ILE A 12 -4.96 -1.18 3.96
N THR A 13 -6.09 -0.72 3.39
CA THR A 13 -6.66 -1.30 2.17
C THR A 13 -6.80 -0.26 1.07
N LEU A 14 -6.27 -0.61 -0.11
CA LEU A 14 -6.45 0.15 -1.34
C LEU A 14 -7.18 -0.74 -2.36
N LEU A 15 -8.42 -0.39 -2.69
CA LEU A 15 -9.26 -1.18 -3.58
C LEU A 15 -9.13 -0.71 -5.02
N PHE A 16 -8.72 -1.59 -5.92
CA PHE A 16 -8.80 -1.34 -7.36
C PHE A 16 -10.25 -1.31 -7.83
N VAL A 17 -10.55 -0.30 -8.61
CA VAL A 17 -11.86 -0.10 -9.25
C VAL A 17 -11.66 0.18 -10.73
N PRO A 18 -12.05 -0.72 -11.63
CA PRO A 18 -11.98 -0.48 -13.06
C PRO A 18 -12.69 0.82 -13.44
N ALA A 19 -12.06 1.67 -14.25
CA ALA A 19 -12.65 2.92 -14.74
C ALA A 19 -13.75 2.68 -15.79
N LYS A 20 -14.64 1.71 -15.52
CA LYS A 20 -15.86 1.38 -16.27
C LYS A 20 -17.06 2.11 -15.67
N ALA A 21 -18.07 2.42 -16.47
CA ALA A 21 -19.23 3.20 -16.04
C ALA A 21 -19.89 2.63 -14.78
N LYS A 22 -20.22 1.33 -14.79
CA LYS A 22 -20.92 0.68 -13.68
C LYS A 22 -20.12 0.64 -12.37
N PRO A 23 -18.83 0.23 -12.34
CA PRO A 23 -18.05 0.25 -11.10
C PRO A 23 -17.96 1.64 -10.48
N LEU A 24 -17.73 2.69 -11.28
CA LEU A 24 -17.58 4.05 -10.75
C LEU A 24 -18.89 4.60 -10.14
N SER A 25 -20.04 4.33 -10.76
CA SER A 25 -21.34 4.79 -10.25
C SER A 25 -21.82 4.04 -9.00
N HIS A 26 -21.22 2.89 -8.70
CA HIS A 26 -21.58 2.03 -7.56
C HIS A 26 -20.43 1.88 -6.56
N LEU A 27 -19.46 2.80 -6.57
CA LEU A 27 -18.37 2.76 -5.59
C LEU A 27 -18.94 2.67 -4.17
N PRO A 28 -18.66 1.58 -3.44
CA PRO A 28 -19.07 1.47 -2.05
C PRO A 28 -18.18 2.40 -1.21
N ILE A 29 -18.50 3.69 -1.20
CA ILE A 29 -17.74 4.80 -0.60
C ILE A 29 -17.34 4.55 0.87
N GLN A 30 -17.85 3.49 1.49
CA GLN A 30 -17.66 3.23 2.93
C GLN A 30 -16.84 1.97 3.25
N SER A 31 -16.42 1.16 2.28
CA SER A 31 -15.80 -0.14 2.57
C SER A 31 -14.28 -0.14 2.51
N ALA A 32 -13.65 0.60 1.59
CA ALA A 32 -12.21 0.74 1.51
C ALA A 32 -11.74 2.05 2.15
N GLU A 33 -10.52 2.04 2.67
CA GLU A 33 -9.90 3.23 3.23
C GLU A 33 -9.30 4.12 2.14
N SER A 34 -9.04 3.54 0.97
CA SER A 34 -8.59 4.24 -0.24
C SER A 34 -9.00 3.48 -1.50
N TYR A 35 -9.13 4.16 -2.61
CA TYR A 35 -9.48 3.59 -3.91
C TYR A 35 -8.41 3.87 -4.95
N ILE A 36 -8.22 2.92 -5.86
CA ILE A 36 -7.36 3.06 -7.04
C ILE A 36 -8.25 2.92 -8.27
N LEU A 37 -8.55 4.03 -8.95
CA LEU A 37 -9.28 4.02 -10.21
C LEU A 37 -8.32 3.58 -11.31
N ASP A 38 -8.65 2.50 -11.99
CA ASP A 38 -7.73 1.85 -12.91
C ASP A 38 -7.99 2.25 -14.36
N LEU A 39 -6.98 2.85 -15.01
CA LEU A 39 -6.98 3.20 -16.44
C LEU A 39 -6.19 2.19 -17.30
N GLU A 40 -5.56 1.17 -16.69
CA GLU A 40 -4.61 0.29 -17.38
C GLU A 40 -5.23 -1.07 -17.71
N ASP A 41 -4.89 -2.12 -16.96
CA ASP A 41 -5.13 -3.52 -17.34
C ASP A 41 -6.60 -3.92 -17.30
N SER A 42 -7.40 -3.32 -16.41
CA SER A 42 -8.82 -3.63 -16.31
C SER A 42 -9.69 -3.01 -17.41
N ILE A 43 -9.09 -2.19 -18.29
CA ILE A 43 -9.79 -1.45 -19.34
C ILE A 43 -9.44 -2.01 -20.73
N GLU A 44 -10.47 -2.44 -21.45
CA GLU A 44 -10.33 -2.89 -22.83
C GLU A 44 -9.69 -1.79 -23.71
N PRO A 45 -8.82 -2.11 -24.68
CA PRO A 45 -8.16 -1.12 -25.52
C PRO A 45 -9.12 -0.14 -26.19
N ALA A 46 -10.27 -0.61 -26.69
CA ALA A 46 -11.28 0.21 -27.32
C ALA A 46 -11.99 1.19 -26.37
N ASP A 47 -12.00 0.91 -25.05
CA ASP A 47 -12.66 1.70 -24.02
C ASP A 47 -11.73 2.69 -23.30
N LYS A 48 -10.42 2.56 -23.46
CA LYS A 48 -9.40 3.42 -22.82
C LYS A 48 -9.64 4.92 -23.05
N PRO A 49 -9.99 5.42 -24.26
CA PRO A 49 -10.28 6.83 -24.47
C PRO A 49 -11.45 7.36 -23.61
N HIS A 50 -12.43 6.52 -23.33
CA HIS A 50 -13.58 6.87 -22.49
C HIS A 50 -13.33 6.73 -20.99
N ALA A 51 -12.36 5.91 -20.60
CA ALA A 51 -12.04 5.66 -19.20
C ALA A 51 -11.55 6.92 -18.50
N LEU A 52 -10.65 7.69 -19.13
CA LEU A 52 -10.15 8.95 -18.58
C LEU A 52 -11.28 9.97 -18.38
N THR A 53 -12.21 10.09 -19.34
CA THR A 53 -13.38 10.97 -19.21
C THR A 53 -14.26 10.56 -18.03
N ARG A 54 -14.48 9.25 -17.83
CA ARG A 54 -15.27 8.74 -16.69
C ARG A 54 -14.59 9.05 -15.36
N VAL A 55 -13.28 8.85 -15.26
CA VAL A 55 -12.50 9.19 -14.05
C VAL A 55 -12.59 10.70 -13.78
N THR A 56 -12.42 11.54 -14.79
CA THR A 56 -12.55 13.00 -14.66
C THR A 56 -13.93 13.40 -14.15
N THR A 57 -14.99 12.84 -14.74
CA THR A 57 -16.38 13.09 -14.30
C THR A 57 -16.59 12.65 -12.86
N PHE A 58 -16.10 11.47 -12.48
CA PHE A 58 -16.17 10.97 -11.12
C PHE A 58 -15.45 11.91 -10.13
N LEU A 59 -14.20 12.29 -10.41
CA LEU A 59 -13.41 13.16 -9.54
C LEU A 59 -14.04 14.54 -9.37
N THR A 60 -14.67 15.09 -10.41
CA THR A 60 -15.40 16.37 -10.34
C THR A 60 -16.58 16.31 -9.37
N GLN A 61 -17.21 15.16 -9.22
CA GLN A 61 -18.40 14.94 -8.37
C GLN A 61 -18.07 14.34 -7.01
N TYR A 62 -16.83 13.88 -6.83
CA TYR A 62 -16.44 13.18 -5.62
C TYR A 62 -16.34 14.12 -4.42
N ALA A 63 -17.15 13.86 -3.40
CA ALA A 63 -17.19 14.62 -2.15
C ALA A 63 -16.85 13.74 -0.91
N GLY A 64 -16.26 12.57 -1.13
CA GLY A 64 -15.85 11.66 -0.03
C GLY A 64 -14.51 12.06 0.58
N ASP A 65 -14.24 11.54 1.78
CA ASP A 65 -13.02 11.82 2.54
C ASP A 65 -11.86 10.85 2.23
N GLN A 66 -12.14 9.74 1.55
CA GLN A 66 -11.14 8.73 1.22
C GLN A 66 -10.15 9.27 0.18
N GLN A 67 -8.89 8.89 0.33
CA GLN A 67 -7.88 9.17 -0.67
C GLN A 67 -8.19 8.38 -1.96
N ILE A 68 -8.29 9.09 -3.07
CA ILE A 68 -8.41 8.49 -4.40
C ILE A 68 -7.04 8.49 -5.06
N TYR A 69 -6.64 7.35 -5.61
CA TYR A 69 -5.53 7.23 -6.55
C TYR A 69 -6.06 6.89 -7.92
N VAL A 70 -5.32 7.23 -8.97
CA VAL A 70 -5.56 6.77 -10.33
C VAL A 70 -4.34 5.98 -10.78
N ARG A 71 -4.53 4.69 -11.13
CA ARG A 71 -3.49 3.95 -11.82
C ARG A 71 -3.49 4.39 -13.27
N LEU A 72 -2.40 5.05 -13.66
CA LEU A 72 -2.22 5.59 -15.00
C LEU A 72 -1.92 4.46 -15.99
N ASN A 73 -2.20 4.71 -17.26
CA ASN A 73 -1.83 3.79 -18.32
C ASN A 73 -0.39 4.02 -18.74
N GLN A 74 0.44 2.97 -18.75
CA GLN A 74 1.85 3.04 -19.10
C GLN A 74 2.13 3.80 -20.41
N SER A 75 1.31 3.59 -21.44
CA SER A 75 1.52 4.18 -22.77
C SER A 75 1.14 5.66 -22.90
N THR A 76 0.31 6.19 -21.98
CA THR A 76 -0.24 7.55 -22.01
C THR A 76 -0.03 8.30 -20.69
N LEU A 77 0.84 7.79 -19.85
CA LEU A 77 1.05 8.19 -18.48
C LEU A 77 1.20 9.71 -18.28
N GLU A 78 2.14 10.37 -18.97
CA GLU A 78 2.38 11.80 -18.82
C GLU A 78 1.17 12.64 -19.27
N LYS A 79 0.49 12.22 -20.34
CA LYS A 79 -0.71 12.87 -20.84
C LYS A 79 -1.86 12.79 -19.85
N GLU A 80 -2.05 11.61 -19.26
CA GLU A 80 -3.10 11.38 -18.25
C GLU A 80 -2.78 12.15 -16.96
N ALA A 81 -1.53 12.15 -16.51
CA ALA A 81 -1.09 12.91 -15.35
C ALA A 81 -1.37 14.40 -15.52
N LYS A 82 -0.97 14.97 -16.65
CA LYS A 82 -1.22 16.38 -16.98
C LYS A 82 -2.72 16.72 -17.02
N HIS A 83 -3.54 15.81 -17.54
CA HIS A 83 -4.99 16.00 -17.57
C HIS A 83 -5.61 15.99 -16.16
N LEU A 84 -5.10 15.11 -15.29
CA LEU A 84 -5.61 14.89 -13.92
C LEU A 84 -4.99 15.83 -12.87
N ASP A 85 -3.95 16.60 -13.20
CA ASP A 85 -3.29 17.57 -12.30
C ASP A 85 -4.25 18.63 -11.74
N GLN A 86 -5.36 18.91 -12.44
CA GLN A 86 -6.43 19.80 -11.96
C GLN A 86 -7.16 19.30 -10.69
N PHE A 87 -6.95 18.05 -10.27
CA PHE A 87 -7.56 17.45 -9.08
C PHE A 87 -6.51 17.28 -7.97
N PRO A 88 -6.20 18.28 -7.16
CA PRO A 88 -5.05 18.29 -6.24
C PRO A 88 -5.16 17.27 -5.10
N THR A 89 -6.37 16.76 -4.82
CA THR A 89 -6.57 15.71 -3.80
C THR A 89 -6.39 14.29 -4.33
N THR A 90 -6.22 14.13 -5.63
CA THR A 90 -6.00 12.83 -6.28
C THR A 90 -4.52 12.45 -6.21
N GLY A 91 -4.24 11.19 -5.88
CA GLY A 91 -2.91 10.61 -6.02
C GLY A 91 -2.77 9.82 -7.32
N PHE A 92 -1.56 9.40 -7.64
CA PHE A 92 -1.28 8.57 -8.80
C PHE A 92 -0.61 7.27 -8.38
N MET A 93 -0.99 6.16 -9.04
CA MET A 93 -0.23 4.93 -9.04
C MET A 93 0.43 4.78 -10.41
N ILE A 94 1.75 4.72 -10.41
CA ILE A 94 2.56 4.64 -11.62
C ILE A 94 2.91 3.18 -11.87
N PRO A 95 2.37 2.55 -12.94
CA PRO A 95 2.63 1.14 -13.24
C PRO A 95 4.05 0.94 -13.77
N LYS A 96 4.55 -0.29 -13.69
CA LYS A 96 5.84 -0.74 -14.24
C LYS A 96 6.99 0.21 -13.93
N PHE A 97 7.01 0.68 -12.67
CA PHE A 97 7.97 1.67 -12.24
C PHE A 97 9.37 1.05 -12.10
N GLU A 98 10.32 1.56 -12.88
CA GLU A 98 11.69 1.05 -12.94
C GLU A 98 12.75 2.12 -12.66
N ASN A 99 12.52 3.35 -13.12
CA ASN A 99 13.52 4.39 -13.03
C ASN A 99 12.88 5.77 -12.80
N VAL A 100 13.47 6.52 -11.89
CA VAL A 100 13.05 7.90 -11.53
C VAL A 100 13.42 8.92 -12.62
N ASP A 101 14.39 8.62 -13.46
CA ASP A 101 14.95 9.54 -14.47
C ASP A 101 14.16 9.51 -15.81
N ASN A 102 13.15 8.67 -15.93
CA ASN A 102 12.42 8.46 -17.19
C ASN A 102 11.31 9.49 -17.48
N PHE A 103 11.17 10.52 -16.65
CA PHE A 103 10.08 11.48 -16.75
C PHE A 103 10.57 12.86 -17.21
N SER A 104 9.73 13.56 -17.97
CA SER A 104 9.96 14.96 -18.28
C SER A 104 9.92 15.85 -17.03
N GLN A 105 10.58 17.00 -17.05
CA GLN A 105 10.56 17.93 -15.91
C GLN A 105 9.14 18.36 -15.54
N ASP A 106 8.29 18.60 -16.53
CA ASP A 106 6.88 18.96 -16.32
C ASP A 106 6.14 17.86 -15.54
N THR A 107 6.40 16.60 -15.86
CA THR A 107 5.81 15.45 -15.18
C THR A 107 6.37 15.29 -13.75
N LEU A 108 7.67 15.50 -13.55
CA LEU A 108 8.25 15.51 -12.20
C LEU A 108 7.65 16.60 -11.32
N ASP A 109 7.34 17.76 -11.88
CA ASP A 109 6.68 18.84 -11.14
C ASP A 109 5.23 18.49 -10.77
N ILE A 110 4.54 17.69 -11.59
CA ILE A 110 3.24 17.10 -11.25
C ILE A 110 3.41 16.10 -10.10
N TRP A 111 4.37 15.17 -10.19
CA TRP A 111 4.60 14.17 -9.14
C TRP A 111 4.83 14.79 -7.76
N LYS A 112 5.56 15.89 -7.67
CA LYS A 112 5.84 16.58 -6.40
C LYS A 112 4.59 17.22 -5.76
N ARG A 113 3.53 17.45 -6.52
CA ARG A 113 2.27 18.04 -6.01
C ARG A 113 1.24 16.99 -5.57
N HIS A 114 1.41 15.75 -5.99
CA HIS A 114 0.46 14.67 -5.76
C HIS A 114 1.06 13.55 -4.90
N LYS A 115 0.19 12.72 -4.33
CA LYS A 115 0.60 11.48 -3.65
C LYS A 115 0.94 10.42 -4.69
N ILE A 116 2.14 9.85 -4.61
CA ILE A 116 2.63 8.89 -5.60
C ILE A 116 2.84 7.52 -4.98
N ILE A 117 2.24 6.51 -5.61
CA ILE A 117 2.52 5.09 -5.38
C ILE A 117 3.30 4.55 -6.58
N ALA A 118 4.53 4.10 -6.37
CA ALA A 118 5.30 3.37 -7.38
C ALA A 118 4.87 1.89 -7.35
N LEU A 119 4.29 1.38 -8.46
CA LEU A 119 3.93 -0.03 -8.58
C LEU A 119 5.11 -0.80 -9.18
N ILE A 120 5.73 -1.64 -8.37
CA ILE A 120 6.88 -2.44 -8.73
C ILE A 120 6.40 -3.82 -9.17
N GLU A 121 6.51 -4.07 -10.46
CA GLU A 121 5.95 -5.26 -11.10
C GLU A 121 6.86 -5.80 -12.23
N THR A 122 8.13 -5.37 -12.19
CA THR A 122 9.16 -5.86 -13.11
C THR A 122 10.42 -6.27 -12.34
N PRO A 123 11.23 -7.21 -12.88
CA PRO A 123 12.52 -7.56 -12.28
C PRO A 123 13.45 -6.36 -12.15
N ARG A 124 13.42 -5.43 -13.10
CA ARG A 124 14.23 -4.21 -13.07
C ARG A 124 13.85 -3.30 -11.90
N GLY A 125 12.55 -3.10 -11.66
CA GLY A 125 12.05 -2.33 -10.51
C GLY A 125 12.47 -2.95 -9.17
N ILE A 126 12.51 -4.27 -9.06
CA ILE A 126 13.03 -4.96 -7.87
C ILE A 126 14.55 -4.73 -7.69
N VAL A 127 15.32 -4.71 -8.78
CA VAL A 127 16.77 -4.45 -8.71
C VAL A 127 17.07 -3.02 -8.29
N ASP A 128 16.39 -2.03 -8.86
CA ASP A 128 16.64 -0.61 -8.62
C ASP A 128 15.79 -0.01 -7.47
N ILE A 129 15.20 -0.86 -6.62
CA ILE A 129 14.30 -0.43 -5.53
C ILE A 129 14.94 0.57 -4.55
N ASP A 130 16.24 0.52 -4.35
CA ASP A 130 16.99 1.45 -3.52
C ASP A 130 16.90 2.89 -4.05
N LYS A 131 17.08 3.09 -5.36
CA LYS A 131 16.94 4.38 -6.02
C LYS A 131 15.48 4.87 -5.98
N ILE A 132 14.55 3.96 -6.21
CA ILE A 132 13.11 4.24 -6.19
C ILE A 132 12.68 4.68 -4.79
N ALA A 133 13.05 3.93 -3.76
CA ALA A 133 12.69 4.24 -2.39
C ALA A 133 13.36 5.53 -1.87
N ALA A 134 14.56 5.85 -2.35
CA ALA A 134 15.28 7.08 -2.00
C ALA A 134 14.63 8.35 -2.60
N CYS A 135 13.73 8.20 -3.57
CA CYS A 135 13.13 9.33 -4.26
C CYS A 135 12.09 10.06 -3.40
N ASP A 136 12.30 11.36 -3.16
CA ASP A 136 11.51 12.16 -2.21
C ASP A 136 10.03 12.32 -2.60
N TRP A 137 9.72 12.37 -3.89
CA TRP A 137 8.35 12.54 -4.38
C TRP A 137 7.52 11.23 -4.42
N ILE A 138 8.13 10.07 -4.15
CA ILE A 138 7.41 8.81 -3.97
C ILE A 138 6.96 8.69 -2.52
N ASP A 139 5.65 8.58 -2.27
CA ASP A 139 5.09 8.40 -0.93
C ASP A 139 5.01 6.93 -0.51
N ALA A 140 4.73 6.06 -1.48
CA ALA A 140 4.54 4.65 -1.23
C ALA A 140 5.02 3.77 -2.37
N ILE A 141 5.27 2.51 -2.04
CA ILE A 141 5.66 1.45 -2.98
C ILE A 141 4.64 0.32 -2.87
N ALA A 142 4.24 -0.25 -3.99
CA ALA A 142 3.36 -1.41 -4.03
C ALA A 142 3.95 -2.52 -4.90
N LEU A 143 3.62 -3.78 -4.60
CA LEU A 143 4.01 -4.94 -5.41
C LEU A 143 2.90 -5.31 -6.39
N GLY A 144 3.22 -5.39 -7.68
CA GLY A 144 2.39 -6.01 -8.72
C GLY A 144 2.91 -7.41 -9.03
N ALA A 145 2.39 -8.42 -8.30
CA ALA A 145 2.94 -9.77 -8.36
C ALA A 145 2.70 -10.49 -9.68
N GLU A 146 1.57 -10.22 -10.35
CA GLU A 146 1.22 -10.91 -11.61
C GLU A 146 2.24 -10.61 -12.71
N ASP A 147 2.45 -9.33 -13.02
CA ASP A 147 3.42 -8.93 -14.04
C ASP A 147 4.85 -9.32 -13.65
N TYR A 148 5.19 -9.20 -12.36
CA TYR A 148 6.50 -9.59 -11.87
C TYR A 148 6.75 -11.09 -12.05
N THR A 149 5.81 -11.95 -11.65
CA THR A 149 5.97 -13.40 -11.78
C THR A 149 5.95 -13.86 -13.25
N ALA A 150 5.13 -13.22 -14.08
CA ALA A 150 5.12 -13.45 -15.52
C ALA A 150 6.49 -13.10 -16.15
N ALA A 151 7.04 -11.93 -15.82
CA ALA A 151 8.36 -11.50 -16.31
C ALA A 151 9.50 -12.40 -15.82
N MET A 152 9.37 -12.98 -14.62
CA MET A 152 10.33 -13.90 -14.04
C MET A 152 10.12 -15.37 -14.51
N ASN A 153 9.04 -15.64 -15.23
CA ASN A 153 8.62 -17.00 -15.63
C ASN A 153 8.54 -17.94 -14.42
N MET A 154 7.90 -17.47 -13.33
CA MET A 154 7.76 -18.23 -12.08
C MET A 154 6.31 -18.24 -11.60
N GLU A 155 5.99 -19.18 -10.70
CA GLU A 155 4.68 -19.28 -10.05
C GLU A 155 4.44 -18.08 -9.11
N ASN A 156 3.19 -17.60 -9.04
CA ASN A 156 2.78 -16.62 -8.05
C ASN A 156 2.43 -17.33 -6.73
N SER A 157 3.39 -17.39 -5.83
CA SER A 157 3.22 -18.00 -4.50
C SER A 157 3.96 -17.22 -3.41
N ILE A 158 3.60 -17.47 -2.16
CA ILE A 158 4.28 -16.85 -1.00
C ILE A 158 5.78 -17.11 -1.04
N GLN A 159 6.19 -18.32 -1.41
CA GLN A 159 7.58 -18.76 -1.42
C GLN A 159 8.38 -18.06 -2.53
N THR A 160 7.87 -18.04 -3.75
CA THR A 160 8.55 -17.43 -4.91
C THR A 160 8.63 -15.91 -4.79
N LEU A 161 7.64 -15.28 -4.18
CA LEU A 161 7.61 -13.83 -3.95
C LEU A 161 8.41 -13.37 -2.72
N ALA A 162 8.91 -14.28 -1.88
CA ALA A 162 9.53 -13.94 -0.60
C ALA A 162 10.70 -12.95 -0.75
N PHE A 163 11.55 -13.13 -1.76
CA PHE A 163 12.68 -12.23 -2.03
C PHE A 163 12.19 -10.82 -2.40
N ALA A 164 11.28 -10.71 -3.38
CA ALA A 164 10.77 -9.43 -3.84
C ALA A 164 10.06 -8.69 -2.70
N LYS A 165 9.17 -9.35 -1.96
CA LYS A 165 8.46 -8.79 -0.82
C LYS A 165 9.40 -8.29 0.28
N SER A 166 10.37 -9.11 0.69
CA SER A 166 11.34 -8.73 1.73
C SER A 166 12.19 -7.54 1.29
N ARG A 167 12.61 -7.53 0.01
CA ARG A 167 13.39 -6.43 -0.55
C ARG A 167 12.58 -5.13 -0.57
N LEU A 168 11.33 -5.14 -1.06
CA LEU A 168 10.45 -3.97 -1.06
C LEU A 168 10.26 -3.40 0.36
N VAL A 169 9.91 -4.25 1.32
CA VAL A 169 9.69 -3.83 2.71
C VAL A 169 10.96 -3.22 3.30
N THR A 170 12.11 -3.88 3.12
CA THR A 170 13.38 -3.40 3.65
C THR A 170 13.71 -1.97 3.17
N TYR A 171 13.64 -1.74 1.86
CA TYR A 171 13.97 -0.44 1.30
C TYR A 171 12.90 0.62 1.60
N ALA A 172 11.62 0.28 1.52
CA ALA A 172 10.56 1.20 1.90
C ALA A 172 10.74 1.69 3.35
N LYS A 173 10.99 0.79 4.30
CA LYS A 173 11.20 1.14 5.72
C LYS A 173 12.48 1.93 5.92
N ALA A 174 13.57 1.62 5.21
CA ALA A 174 14.84 2.36 5.30
C ALA A 174 14.68 3.84 4.90
N TYR A 175 13.82 4.13 3.93
CA TYR A 175 13.55 5.49 3.45
C TYR A 175 12.23 6.09 3.98
N GLY A 176 11.57 5.46 4.97
CA GLY A 176 10.35 5.98 5.58
C GLY A 176 9.12 5.97 4.65
N LYS A 177 9.16 5.15 3.58
CA LYS A 177 8.05 5.01 2.64
C LYS A 177 7.02 4.00 3.13
N LYS A 178 5.76 4.17 2.71
CA LYS A 178 4.73 3.16 2.90
C LYS A 178 4.91 2.03 1.89
N VAL A 179 4.53 0.80 2.28
CA VAL A 179 4.63 -0.35 1.39
C VAL A 179 3.38 -1.21 1.43
N TYR A 180 2.83 -1.50 0.25
CA TYR A 180 1.59 -2.26 0.08
C TYR A 180 1.85 -3.57 -0.64
N ASP A 181 1.30 -4.65 -0.08
CA ASP A 181 1.38 -5.98 -0.69
C ASP A 181 0.41 -6.10 -1.88
N THR A 182 0.72 -7.03 -2.78
CA THR A 182 -0.06 -7.38 -3.97
C THR A 182 -1.49 -7.83 -3.60
N PRO A 183 -2.51 -7.65 -4.46
CA PRO A 183 -3.83 -8.21 -4.21
C PRO A 183 -3.82 -9.74 -4.23
N SER A 184 -4.80 -10.37 -3.59
CA SER A 184 -5.09 -11.79 -3.77
C SER A 184 -6.00 -11.98 -4.98
N LEU A 185 -5.70 -12.95 -5.84
CA LEU A 185 -6.56 -13.31 -6.98
C LEU A 185 -7.67 -14.30 -6.59
N HIS A 186 -7.59 -14.87 -5.40
CA HIS A 186 -8.52 -15.87 -4.88
C HIS A 186 -9.77 -15.21 -4.28
N LEU A 187 -10.80 -14.96 -5.11
CA LEU A 187 -12.00 -14.24 -4.68
C LEU A 187 -12.89 -15.04 -3.71
N ASN A 188 -12.91 -16.35 -3.83
CA ASN A 188 -13.77 -17.24 -3.04
C ASN A 188 -12.98 -18.18 -2.12
N ASP A 189 -11.68 -17.97 -1.97
CA ASP A 189 -10.81 -18.74 -1.09
C ASP A 189 -10.36 -17.87 0.10
N GLU A 190 -11.22 -17.81 1.09
CA GLU A 190 -10.95 -17.04 2.32
C GLU A 190 -9.73 -17.55 3.10
N PRO A 191 -9.49 -18.88 3.26
CA PRO A 191 -8.28 -19.40 3.86
C PRO A 191 -7.00 -18.91 3.16
N GLN A 192 -6.96 -18.93 1.83
CA GLN A 192 -5.81 -18.46 1.06
C GLN A 192 -5.58 -16.96 1.23
N LEU A 193 -6.65 -16.15 1.15
CA LEU A 193 -6.57 -14.70 1.41
C LEU A 193 -6.02 -14.40 2.82
N LYS A 194 -6.46 -15.16 3.83
CA LYS A 194 -5.95 -15.03 5.21
C LYS A 194 -4.45 -15.34 5.27
N LEU A 195 -4.03 -16.45 4.66
CA LEU A 195 -2.62 -16.87 4.65
C LEU A 195 -1.72 -15.82 3.99
N GLU A 196 -2.10 -15.33 2.81
CA GLU A 196 -1.37 -14.29 2.09
C GLU A 196 -1.30 -12.98 2.90
N THR A 197 -2.41 -12.59 3.51
CA THR A 197 -2.48 -11.36 4.33
C THR A 197 -1.63 -11.48 5.59
N GLN A 198 -1.66 -12.62 6.28
CA GLN A 198 -0.80 -12.89 7.44
C GLN A 198 0.68 -12.85 7.07
N ASN A 199 1.04 -13.40 5.89
CA ASN A 199 2.40 -13.30 5.38
C ASN A 199 2.82 -11.84 5.15
N ALA A 200 1.97 -11.02 4.51
CA ALA A 200 2.25 -9.60 4.30
C ALA A 200 2.46 -8.85 5.62
N VAL A 201 1.57 -9.08 6.58
CA VAL A 201 1.65 -8.52 7.93
C VAL A 201 2.97 -8.92 8.61
N SER A 202 3.32 -10.21 8.58
CA SER A 202 4.55 -10.74 9.20
C SER A 202 5.82 -10.18 8.58
N LEU A 203 5.81 -9.86 7.28
CA LEU A 203 6.92 -9.24 6.58
C LEU A 203 7.04 -7.73 6.87
N GLY A 204 6.01 -7.09 7.44
CA GLY A 204 6.02 -5.67 7.80
C GLY A 204 5.47 -4.73 6.73
N PHE A 205 4.62 -5.20 5.83
CA PHE A 205 3.84 -4.32 4.96
C PHE A 205 2.94 -3.39 5.79
N ASP A 206 2.64 -2.21 5.27
CA ASP A 206 1.72 -1.25 5.90
C ASP A 206 0.26 -1.53 5.54
N GLY A 207 0.01 -2.28 4.46
CA GLY A 207 -1.31 -2.65 3.98
C GLY A 207 -1.25 -3.56 2.77
N LYS A 208 -2.41 -3.80 2.17
CA LYS A 208 -2.55 -4.71 1.01
C LYS A 208 -3.49 -4.11 -0.03
N LEU A 209 -3.14 -4.29 -1.29
CA LEU A 209 -4.02 -4.01 -2.41
C LEU A 209 -5.17 -5.03 -2.43
N ALA A 210 -6.33 -4.63 -2.90
CA ALA A 210 -7.51 -5.47 -3.06
C ALA A 210 -8.15 -5.26 -4.43
N ILE A 211 -8.76 -6.30 -4.98
CA ILE A 211 -9.47 -6.26 -6.27
C ILE A 211 -10.97 -6.50 -6.13
N HIS A 212 -11.44 -6.80 -4.92
CA HIS A 212 -12.85 -7.02 -4.66
C HIS A 212 -13.25 -6.60 -3.24
N PRO A 213 -14.43 -5.95 -3.04
CA PRO A 213 -14.87 -5.49 -1.72
C PRO A 213 -14.96 -6.58 -0.64
N LYS A 214 -15.25 -7.83 -1.00
CA LYS A 214 -15.28 -8.97 -0.06
C LYS A 214 -13.95 -9.24 0.63
N GLN A 215 -12.82 -8.82 0.05
CA GLN A 215 -11.50 -9.01 0.63
C GLN A 215 -11.22 -8.03 1.78
N LEU A 216 -11.85 -6.85 1.76
CA LEU A 216 -11.54 -5.75 2.66
C LEU A 216 -11.69 -6.10 4.15
N PRO A 217 -12.79 -6.71 4.62
CA PRO A 217 -12.95 -7.01 6.05
C PRO A 217 -11.86 -7.93 6.59
N ILE A 218 -11.43 -8.92 5.79
CA ILE A 218 -10.40 -9.89 6.17
C ILE A 218 -9.04 -9.19 6.27
N ILE A 219 -8.67 -8.42 5.24
CA ILE A 219 -7.41 -7.69 5.20
C ILE A 219 -7.35 -6.70 6.38
N GLN A 220 -8.38 -5.88 6.55
CA GLN A 220 -8.45 -4.88 7.62
C GLN A 220 -8.35 -5.52 9.00
N SER A 221 -9.08 -6.61 9.23
CA SER A 221 -9.04 -7.33 10.49
C SER A 221 -7.63 -7.84 10.81
N LEU A 222 -6.95 -8.47 9.85
CA LEU A 222 -5.63 -9.04 10.07
C LEU A 222 -4.56 -7.97 10.29
N PHE A 223 -4.57 -6.89 9.52
CA PHE A 223 -3.63 -5.78 9.72
C PHE A 223 -3.86 -5.03 11.03
N ARG A 224 -5.13 -4.82 11.44
CA ARG A 224 -5.46 -4.17 12.72
C ARG A 224 -5.19 -5.07 13.92
N ASN A 225 -5.51 -6.36 13.81
CA ASN A 225 -5.34 -7.33 14.91
C ASN A 225 -3.89 -7.85 15.03
N HIS A 226 -3.04 -7.59 14.04
CA HIS A 226 -1.60 -7.82 14.19
C HIS A 226 -0.95 -6.85 15.19
N ASN A 227 -1.65 -5.82 15.56
CA ASN A 227 -1.33 -5.07 16.75
C ASN A 227 -1.60 -5.95 17.98
N ILE A 228 -0.76 -6.98 18.09
CA ILE A 228 -0.22 -7.62 19.27
C ILE A 228 -1.10 -7.33 20.50
N ASN A 229 -1.42 -8.34 21.19
CA ASN A 229 -2.04 -8.26 22.51
C ASN A 229 -1.39 -7.14 23.34
N ILE A 230 -1.89 -5.91 23.22
CA ILE A 230 -1.37 -4.71 23.89
C ILE A 230 -1.32 -4.94 25.40
N GLU A 231 -2.28 -5.66 25.95
CA GLU A 231 -2.31 -6.00 27.37
C GLU A 231 -1.15 -6.93 27.75
N GLU A 232 -0.82 -7.88 26.88
CA GLU A 232 0.35 -8.74 27.08
C GLU A 232 1.66 -7.97 26.97
N MET A 233 1.76 -7.04 26.01
CA MET A 233 2.92 -6.13 25.95
C MET A 233 3.04 -5.28 27.19
N LYS A 234 1.95 -4.69 27.69
CA LYS A 234 1.94 -3.92 28.93
C LYS A 234 2.39 -4.78 30.10
N ARG A 235 1.91 -6.03 30.19
CA ARG A 235 2.34 -7.01 31.21
C ARG A 235 3.85 -7.28 31.15
N ILE A 236 4.37 -7.56 29.96
CA ILE A 236 5.81 -7.84 29.75
C ILE A 236 6.66 -6.62 30.10
N VAL A 237 6.29 -5.43 29.63
CA VAL A 237 6.98 -4.16 29.93
C VAL A 237 7.01 -3.91 31.44
N ALA A 238 5.87 -4.07 32.12
CA ALA A 238 5.78 -3.88 33.58
C ALA A 238 6.64 -4.88 34.36
N LEU A 239 6.65 -6.16 33.96
CA LEU A 239 7.52 -7.16 34.55
C LEU A 239 9.00 -6.86 34.35
N TYR A 240 9.39 -6.47 33.15
CA TYR A 240 10.78 -6.09 32.85
C TYR A 240 11.26 -4.90 33.67
N GLU A 241 10.44 -3.87 33.82
CA GLU A 241 10.75 -2.71 34.65
C GLU A 241 10.83 -3.05 36.13
N LYS A 242 9.94 -3.92 36.63
CA LYS A 242 9.94 -4.39 38.03
C LYS A 242 11.17 -5.19 38.35
N GLU A 243 11.59 -6.11 37.47
CA GLU A 243 12.75 -6.97 37.71
C GLU A 243 14.08 -6.22 37.61
N GLY A 244 14.15 -5.12 36.82
CA GLY A 244 15.34 -4.30 36.67
C GLY A 244 16.55 -5.02 36.05
N LYS A 245 16.33 -6.19 35.42
CA LYS A 245 17.37 -6.98 34.75
C LYS A 245 17.57 -6.56 33.31
N ALA A 246 18.80 -6.70 32.78
CA ALA A 246 19.08 -6.44 31.38
C ALA A 246 18.37 -7.42 30.42
N VAL A 247 18.09 -8.63 30.94
CA VAL A 247 17.44 -9.73 30.22
C VAL A 247 16.38 -10.36 31.12
N LEU A 248 15.19 -10.58 30.57
CA LEU A 248 14.07 -11.23 31.25
C LEU A 248 13.58 -12.41 30.41
N THR A 249 13.37 -13.57 31.05
CA THR A 249 12.77 -14.74 30.40
C THR A 249 11.33 -14.90 30.88
N ILE A 250 10.37 -14.88 29.96
CA ILE A 250 8.94 -15.10 30.21
C ILE A 250 8.47 -16.17 29.24
N ASP A 251 7.83 -17.23 29.70
CA ASP A 251 7.25 -18.29 28.86
C ASP A 251 8.22 -18.85 27.80
N ASN A 252 9.48 -19.07 28.17
CA ASN A 252 10.61 -19.50 27.33
C ASN A 252 11.05 -18.49 26.25
N TRP A 253 10.58 -17.25 26.29
CA TRP A 253 11.04 -16.16 25.43
C TRP A 253 11.97 -15.23 26.20
N ILE A 254 13.03 -14.77 25.50
CA ILE A 254 14.01 -13.82 26.01
C ILE A 254 13.65 -12.42 25.60
N TYR A 255 13.48 -11.54 26.58
CA TYR A 255 13.22 -10.11 26.38
C TYR A 255 14.40 -9.28 26.82
N GLU A 256 14.89 -8.45 25.92
CA GLU A 256 15.97 -7.49 26.12
C GLU A 256 15.44 -6.07 25.98
N LYS A 257 16.24 -5.07 26.37
CA LYS A 257 15.88 -3.65 26.29
C LYS A 257 15.31 -3.23 24.92
N MET A 258 15.86 -3.77 23.82
CA MET A 258 15.37 -3.46 22.47
C MET A 258 13.94 -3.95 22.24
N HIS A 259 13.59 -5.13 22.73
CA HIS A 259 12.23 -5.68 22.65
C HIS A 259 11.24 -4.83 23.44
N ILE A 260 11.63 -4.42 24.64
CA ILE A 260 10.84 -3.57 25.53
C ILE A 260 10.61 -2.16 24.91
N ASN A 261 11.65 -1.57 24.36
CA ASN A 261 11.53 -0.27 23.70
C ASN A 261 10.57 -0.32 22.49
N ARG A 262 10.62 -1.41 21.71
CA ARG A 262 9.68 -1.64 20.62
C ARG A 262 8.24 -1.75 21.12
N MET A 263 8.02 -2.53 22.21
CA MET A 263 6.69 -2.67 22.81
C MET A 263 6.15 -1.33 23.32
N LYS A 264 6.96 -0.56 24.03
CA LYS A 264 6.58 0.79 24.50
C LYS A 264 6.17 1.71 23.38
N LYS A 265 6.91 1.67 22.25
CA LYS A 265 6.57 2.48 21.08
C LYS A 265 5.22 2.07 20.51
N ILE A 266 4.97 0.77 20.37
CA ILE A 266 3.70 0.24 19.85
C ILE A 266 2.53 0.60 20.80
N ILE A 267 2.69 0.41 22.11
CA ILE A 267 1.67 0.78 23.10
C ILE A 267 1.32 2.26 22.97
N LYS A 268 2.33 3.13 22.89
CA LYS A 268 2.11 4.58 22.75
C LYS A 268 1.36 4.96 21.46
N GLU A 269 1.73 4.34 20.33
CA GLU A 269 1.08 4.60 19.04
C GLU A 269 -0.40 4.15 18.99
N GLN A 270 -0.81 3.26 19.90
CA GLN A 270 -2.20 2.77 20.00
C GLN A 270 -3.05 3.60 20.99
N GLU A 271 -2.41 4.31 21.92
CA GLU A 271 -3.09 5.17 22.91
C GLU A 271 -3.23 6.62 22.44
N GLU A 272 -2.56 7.01 21.35
CA GLU A 272 -2.67 8.32 20.68
C GLU A 272 -3.71 8.30 19.53
#